data_3bfb2d581500dafd086e432ba34093b6
#
_entry.id   3bfb2d581500dafd086e432ba34093b6
#
_cell.length_a   1.000
_cell.length_b   1.000
_cell.length_c   1.000
_cell.angle_alpha   90.00
_cell.angle_beta   90.00
_cell.angle_gamma   90.00
#
_symmetry.space_group_name_H-M   'P 1'
#
loop_
_entity.id
_entity.type
_entity.pdbx_description
1 polymer ?
#
loop_
_entity_poly.entity_id
_entity_poly.type
_entity_poly.pdbx_seq_one_letter_code
_entity_poly.pdbx_strand_id
1 'polypeptide(L)'
;MTFIIHELITLDVQAKNTAYRFIASHAGAFDKFVYTAPSNVTLEQDMREPSRAQISLRADMMARIVNLEAYLKQFPVNADKQFTIIDEILPENNMTFGTGQAVTMTIGEFTKFVMKDVILREYF
;
A
#
# COMPACT_ATOMS: atom_id res chain seq x y z
N MET A 1 -8.50 11.76 -25.26
CA MET A 1 -8.23 10.30 -25.12
C MET A 1 -7.43 10.06 -23.86
N THR A 2 -7.67 8.95 -23.12
CA THR A 2 -7.00 8.66 -21.84
C THR A 2 -6.00 7.52 -22.01
N PHE A 3 -4.77 7.71 -21.51
CA PHE A 3 -3.75 6.67 -21.40
C PHE A 3 -3.83 6.08 -20.00
N ILE A 4 -4.08 4.77 -19.88
CA ILE A 4 -4.23 4.09 -18.59
C ILE A 4 -3.02 3.20 -18.35
N ILE A 5 -2.37 3.39 -17.22
CA ILE A 5 -1.27 2.57 -16.73
C ILE A 5 -1.83 1.70 -15.60
N HIS A 6 -2.01 0.42 -15.87
CA HIS A 6 -2.52 -0.53 -14.89
C HIS A 6 -1.46 -0.93 -13.88
N GLU A 7 -0.24 -1.11 -14.35
CA GLU A 7 0.87 -1.53 -13.52
C GLU A 7 2.18 -0.99 -14.10
N LEU A 8 3.10 -0.58 -13.24
CA LEU A 8 4.43 -0.14 -13.61
C LEU A 8 5.43 -0.71 -12.60
N ILE A 9 6.19 -1.71 -13.01
CA ILE A 9 7.25 -2.34 -12.22
C ILE A 9 8.59 -1.97 -12.84
N THR A 10 9.48 -1.39 -12.05
CA THR A 10 10.82 -1.00 -12.48
C THR A 10 11.85 -1.57 -11.51
N LEU A 11 12.93 -2.15 -12.04
CA LEU A 11 13.95 -2.81 -11.23
C LEU A 11 14.97 -1.82 -10.68
N ASP A 12 15.16 -0.68 -11.36
CA ASP A 12 16.11 0.36 -10.98
C ASP A 12 15.66 1.74 -11.45
N VAL A 13 16.42 2.76 -11.07
CA VAL A 13 16.14 4.17 -11.43
C VAL A 13 16.24 4.41 -12.94
N GLN A 14 17.11 3.70 -13.65
CA GLN A 14 17.27 3.85 -15.08
C GLN A 14 16.04 3.31 -15.82
N ALA A 15 15.54 2.14 -15.41
CA ALA A 15 14.31 1.56 -15.95
C ALA A 15 13.11 2.48 -15.67
N LYS A 16 13.01 3.05 -14.45
CA LYS A 16 11.98 4.03 -14.09
C LYS A 16 12.02 5.25 -15.01
N ASN A 17 13.17 5.84 -15.19
CA ASN A 17 13.33 7.00 -16.07
C ASN A 17 13.00 6.70 -17.52
N THR A 18 13.31 5.50 -18.01
CA THR A 18 12.97 5.05 -19.37
C THR A 18 11.45 4.93 -19.53
N ALA A 19 10.77 4.33 -18.54
CA ALA A 19 9.32 4.23 -18.54
C ALA A 19 8.65 5.63 -18.54
N TYR A 20 9.15 6.57 -17.74
CA TYR A 20 8.61 7.93 -17.71
C TYR A 20 8.83 8.68 -19.02
N ARG A 21 9.98 8.51 -19.68
CA ARG A 21 10.23 9.07 -21.03
C ARG A 21 9.28 8.48 -22.05
N PHE A 22 9.03 7.18 -21.99
CA PHE A 22 8.04 6.53 -22.86
C PHE A 22 6.66 7.12 -22.67
N ILE A 23 6.17 7.25 -21.43
CA ILE A 23 4.88 7.87 -21.12
C ILE A 23 4.84 9.31 -21.63
N ALA A 24 5.88 10.10 -21.34
CA ALA A 24 5.97 11.50 -21.77
C ALA A 24 5.98 11.66 -23.30
N SER A 25 6.57 10.72 -24.04
CA SER A 25 6.59 10.76 -25.51
C SER A 25 5.20 10.66 -26.14
N HIS A 26 4.22 10.16 -25.38
CA HIS A 26 2.82 10.04 -25.82
C HIS A 26 1.95 11.22 -25.39
N ALA A 27 2.52 12.24 -24.73
CA ALA A 27 1.75 13.39 -24.23
C ALA A 27 1.01 14.17 -25.32
N GLY A 28 1.47 14.13 -26.57
CA GLY A 28 0.77 14.76 -27.70
C GLY A 28 -0.44 13.99 -28.21
N ALA A 29 -0.58 12.71 -27.86
CA ALA A 29 -1.66 11.83 -28.33
C ALA A 29 -2.79 11.64 -27.31
N PHE A 30 -2.56 11.99 -26.04
CA PHE A 30 -3.50 11.77 -24.95
C PHE A 30 -3.69 13.04 -24.12
N ASP A 31 -4.94 13.31 -23.74
CA ASP A 31 -5.31 14.47 -22.93
C ASP A 31 -5.07 14.20 -21.44
N LYS A 32 -5.06 12.93 -21.06
CA LYS A 32 -5.01 12.51 -19.65
C LYS A 32 -4.27 11.20 -19.50
N PHE A 33 -3.48 11.11 -18.43
CA PHE A 33 -2.84 9.88 -17.97
C PHE A 33 -3.46 9.47 -16.62
N VAL A 34 -3.79 8.21 -16.49
CA VAL A 34 -4.31 7.64 -15.24
C VAL A 34 -3.38 6.49 -14.83
N TYR A 35 -2.87 6.54 -13.62
CA TYR A 35 -2.03 5.49 -13.07
C TYR A 35 -2.55 5.06 -11.70
N THR A 36 -2.84 3.77 -11.55
CA THR A 36 -3.18 3.16 -10.28
C THR A 36 -1.94 2.53 -9.69
N ALA A 37 -1.44 3.08 -8.60
CA ALA A 37 -0.16 2.71 -7.99
C ALA A 37 -0.33 2.22 -6.55
N PRO A 38 0.57 1.37 -6.03
CA PRO A 38 0.67 1.10 -4.60
C PRO A 38 0.86 2.39 -3.79
N SER A 39 0.39 2.39 -2.54
CA SER A 39 0.39 3.60 -1.69
C SER A 39 1.77 4.17 -1.38
N ASN A 40 2.82 3.34 -1.49
CA ASN A 40 4.21 3.74 -1.31
C ASN A 40 4.83 4.40 -2.54
N VAL A 41 4.15 4.42 -3.68
CA VAL A 41 4.60 5.14 -4.87
C VAL A 41 4.24 6.62 -4.74
N THR A 42 5.23 7.47 -4.94
CA THR A 42 5.12 8.94 -4.86
C THR A 42 5.55 9.56 -6.20
N LEU A 43 4.78 9.26 -7.25
CA LEU A 43 5.04 9.74 -8.61
C LEU A 43 5.16 11.27 -8.67
N GLU A 44 4.38 11.97 -7.87
CA GLU A 44 4.38 13.44 -7.80
C GLU A 44 5.73 14.03 -7.41
N GLN A 45 6.57 13.27 -6.65
CA GLN A 45 7.92 13.73 -6.27
C GLN A 45 8.91 13.70 -7.45
N ASP A 46 8.64 12.88 -8.44
CA ASP A 46 9.44 12.77 -9.66
C ASP A 46 8.96 13.75 -10.76
N MET A 47 7.83 14.42 -10.55
CA MET A 47 7.26 15.35 -11.54
C MET A 47 7.88 16.74 -11.43
N ARG A 48 8.07 17.40 -12.57
CA ARG A 48 8.54 18.79 -12.63
C ARG A 48 7.55 19.78 -12.01
N GLU A 49 6.26 19.49 -12.15
CA GLU A 49 5.15 20.26 -11.61
C GLU A 49 4.21 19.34 -10.81
N PRO A 50 4.53 19.03 -9.54
CA PRO A 50 3.74 18.12 -8.71
C PRO A 50 2.27 18.53 -8.55
N SER A 51 2.00 19.85 -8.58
CA SER A 51 0.65 20.41 -8.44
C SER A 51 -0.32 20.03 -9.57
N ARG A 52 0.19 19.53 -10.69
CA ARG A 52 -0.65 19.05 -11.79
C ARG A 52 -1.19 17.65 -11.56
N ALA A 53 -0.59 16.89 -10.64
CA ALA A 53 -1.11 15.57 -10.30
C ALA A 53 -2.35 15.70 -9.41
N GLN A 54 -3.46 15.14 -9.87
CA GLN A 54 -4.61 14.90 -9.03
C GLN A 54 -4.47 13.50 -8.43
N ILE A 55 -4.45 13.40 -7.11
CA ILE A 55 -4.21 12.15 -6.40
C ILE A 55 -5.44 11.84 -5.57
N SER A 56 -5.97 10.63 -5.74
CA SER A 56 -6.97 10.08 -4.83
C SER A 56 -6.46 8.78 -4.19
N LEU A 57 -6.87 8.55 -2.95
CA LEU A 57 -6.62 7.31 -2.24
C LEU A 57 -7.87 6.46 -2.28
N ARG A 58 -7.73 5.22 -2.72
CA ARG A 58 -8.81 4.26 -2.76
C ARG A 58 -8.41 3.02 -1.96
N ALA A 59 -9.31 2.57 -1.09
CA ALA A 59 -9.19 1.25 -0.49
C ALA A 59 -9.51 0.20 -1.57
N ASP A 60 -8.53 -0.63 -1.91
CA ASP A 60 -8.69 -1.60 -2.99
C ASP A 60 -9.39 -2.87 -2.53
N MET A 61 -9.06 -3.35 -1.33
CA MET A 61 -9.69 -4.53 -0.76
C MET A 61 -9.94 -4.39 0.74
N MET A 62 -10.87 -5.18 1.23
CA MET A 62 -11.02 -5.44 2.65
C MET A 62 -10.30 -6.74 3.00
N ALA A 63 -9.50 -6.71 4.06
CA ALA A 63 -8.80 -7.88 4.56
C ALA A 63 -9.06 -8.04 6.06
N ARG A 64 -9.13 -9.30 6.50
CA ARG A 64 -9.20 -9.68 7.90
C ARG A 64 -8.35 -10.91 8.13
N ILE A 65 -7.54 -10.89 9.17
CA ILE A 65 -6.84 -12.09 9.64
C ILE A 65 -7.86 -12.95 10.40
N VAL A 66 -8.17 -14.14 9.87
CA VAL A 66 -9.13 -15.07 10.47
C VAL A 66 -8.47 -16.04 11.44
N ASN A 67 -7.18 -16.29 11.31
CA ASN A 67 -6.38 -17.11 12.22
C ASN A 67 -5.05 -16.41 12.48
N LEU A 68 -4.97 -15.71 13.61
CA LEU A 68 -3.81 -14.90 13.96
C LEU A 68 -2.57 -15.74 14.24
N GLU A 69 -2.72 -16.89 14.92
CA GLU A 69 -1.59 -17.77 15.21
C GLU A 69 -0.93 -18.31 13.93
N ALA A 70 -1.75 -18.79 12.99
CA ALA A 70 -1.26 -19.28 11.71
C ALA A 70 -0.60 -18.16 10.88
N TYR A 71 -1.18 -16.96 10.91
CA TYR A 71 -0.61 -15.79 10.25
C TYR A 71 0.77 -15.46 10.80
N LEU A 72 0.93 -15.37 12.12
CA LEU A 72 2.20 -15.03 12.77
C LEU A 72 3.29 -16.08 12.56
N LYS A 73 2.93 -17.36 12.43
CA LYS A 73 3.88 -18.43 12.06
C LYS A 73 4.44 -18.24 10.66
N GLN A 74 3.62 -17.76 9.74
CA GLN A 74 4.03 -17.56 8.34
C GLN A 74 4.67 -16.19 8.11
N PHE A 75 4.18 -15.17 8.80
CA PHE A 75 4.63 -13.77 8.68
C PHE A 75 4.98 -13.22 10.06
N PRO A 76 6.17 -13.52 10.60
CA PRO A 76 6.59 -12.99 11.89
C PRO A 76 6.66 -11.46 11.88
N VAL A 77 6.07 -10.81 12.88
CA VAL A 77 6.12 -9.36 13.03
C VAL A 77 7.31 -8.99 13.91
N ASN A 78 8.35 -8.45 13.30
CA ASN A 78 9.49 -7.89 14.01
C ASN A 78 9.20 -6.42 14.36
N ALA A 79 8.73 -6.20 15.57
CA ALA A 79 8.59 -4.86 16.12
C ALA A 79 9.01 -4.89 17.59
N ASP A 80 9.67 -3.82 18.07
CA ASP A 80 10.02 -3.62 19.47
C ASP A 80 8.77 -3.22 20.28
N LYS A 81 7.70 -3.99 20.11
CA LYS A 81 6.39 -3.78 20.72
C LYS A 81 5.79 -5.10 21.15
N GLN A 82 5.06 -5.04 22.26
CA GLN A 82 4.22 -6.12 22.71
C GLN A 82 2.78 -5.83 22.27
N PHE A 83 2.23 -6.67 21.42
CA PHE A 83 0.86 -6.52 20.92
C PHE A 83 -0.10 -7.37 21.76
N THR A 84 -1.20 -6.76 22.19
CA THR A 84 -2.36 -7.45 22.73
C THR A 84 -3.50 -7.27 21.73
N ILE A 85 -3.91 -8.35 21.09
CA ILE A 85 -4.95 -8.33 20.05
C ILE A 85 -6.28 -8.75 20.66
N ILE A 86 -7.32 -7.99 20.31
CA ILE A 86 -8.72 -8.25 20.71
C ILE A 86 -9.53 -8.50 19.47
N ASP A 87 -10.22 -9.63 19.43
CA ASP A 87 -11.16 -10.01 18.38
C ASP A 87 -12.49 -10.40 19.02
N GLU A 88 -13.51 -9.56 18.81
CA GLU A 88 -14.87 -9.80 19.36
C GLU A 88 -15.65 -10.89 18.63
N ILE A 89 -15.26 -11.19 17.37
CA ILE A 89 -15.96 -12.17 16.53
C ILE A 89 -15.33 -13.54 16.64
N LEU A 90 -13.99 -13.61 16.68
CA LEU A 90 -13.20 -14.85 16.76
C LEU A 90 -12.30 -14.79 18.01
N PRO A 91 -12.83 -15.16 19.19
CA PRO A 91 -12.10 -15.05 20.46
C PRO A 91 -10.78 -15.83 20.49
N GLU A 92 -10.62 -16.85 19.65
CA GLU A 92 -9.37 -17.61 19.46
C GLU A 92 -8.21 -16.76 18.96
N ASN A 93 -8.47 -15.59 18.37
CA ASN A 93 -7.45 -14.62 17.97
C ASN A 93 -7.00 -13.70 19.11
N ASN A 94 -7.65 -13.76 20.29
CA ASN A 94 -7.23 -12.99 21.46
C ASN A 94 -5.92 -13.52 21.99
N MET A 95 -4.83 -12.80 21.75
CA MET A 95 -3.49 -13.18 22.22
C MET A 95 -2.59 -11.98 22.41
N THR A 96 -1.55 -12.22 23.21
CA THR A 96 -0.45 -11.27 23.41
C THR A 96 0.84 -11.87 22.89
N PHE A 97 1.60 -11.12 22.09
CA PHE A 97 2.88 -11.54 21.53
C PHE A 97 3.83 -10.37 21.36
N GLY A 98 5.12 -10.67 21.15
CA GLY A 98 6.17 -9.66 21.04
C GLY A 98 6.70 -9.22 22.41
N THR A 99 7.68 -8.32 22.36
CA THR A 99 8.37 -7.79 23.54
C THR A 99 8.57 -6.28 23.37
N GLY A 100 8.53 -5.52 24.49
CA GLY A 100 8.73 -4.08 24.46
C GLY A 100 7.51 -3.29 24.92
N GLN A 101 7.31 -2.12 24.36
CA GLN A 101 6.18 -1.26 24.72
C GLN A 101 4.84 -1.93 24.40
N ALA A 102 3.96 -2.06 25.40
CA ALA A 102 2.65 -2.67 25.23
C ALA A 102 1.72 -1.80 24.38
N VAL A 103 1.09 -2.41 23.38
CA VAL A 103 0.10 -1.80 22.50
C VAL A 103 -1.10 -2.74 22.42
N THR A 104 -2.28 -2.23 22.74
CA THR A 104 -3.54 -2.96 22.60
C THR A 104 -4.26 -2.47 21.37
N MET A 105 -4.73 -3.39 20.53
CA MET A 105 -5.47 -3.07 19.30
C MET A 105 -6.45 -4.19 18.92
N THR A 106 -7.45 -3.82 18.15
CA THR A 106 -8.37 -4.79 17.57
C THR A 106 -7.71 -5.57 16.44
N ILE A 107 -8.25 -6.74 16.09
CA ILE A 107 -7.77 -7.53 14.94
C ILE A 107 -7.84 -6.74 13.63
N GLY A 108 -8.82 -5.85 13.47
CA GLY A 108 -8.95 -4.97 12.31
C GLY A 108 -7.83 -3.94 12.23
N GLU A 109 -7.48 -3.31 13.35
CA GLU A 109 -6.35 -2.36 13.44
C GLU A 109 -5.02 -3.07 13.20
N PHE A 110 -4.84 -4.27 13.76
CA PHE A 110 -3.65 -5.07 13.50
C PHE A 110 -3.54 -5.49 12.03
N THR A 111 -4.66 -5.91 11.41
CA THR A 111 -4.70 -6.22 9.97
C THR A 111 -4.27 -5.02 9.13
N LYS A 112 -4.76 -3.81 9.42
CA LYS A 112 -4.33 -2.57 8.76
C LYS A 112 -2.84 -2.28 8.99
N PHE A 113 -2.35 -2.55 10.19
CA PHE A 113 -0.94 -2.32 10.54
C PHE A 113 0.01 -3.21 9.73
N VAL A 114 -0.33 -4.50 9.56
CA VAL A 114 0.53 -5.45 8.82
C VAL A 114 0.32 -5.39 7.30
N MET A 115 -0.85 -4.94 6.86
CA MET A 115 -1.24 -4.83 5.44
C MET A 115 -1.31 -3.38 4.96
N LYS A 116 -0.48 -2.50 5.50
CA LYS A 116 -0.50 -1.06 5.19
C LYS A 116 -0.30 -0.69 3.72
N ASP A 117 0.18 -1.62 2.90
CA ASP A 117 0.40 -1.42 1.46
C ASP A 117 -0.82 -1.81 0.60
N VAL A 118 -1.97 -2.08 1.21
CA VAL A 118 -3.24 -2.44 0.53
C VAL A 118 -4.00 -1.20 0.02
N ILE A 119 -3.51 0.01 0.33
CA ILE A 119 -4.10 1.26 -0.17
C ILE A 119 -3.48 1.58 -1.53
N LEU A 120 -4.30 1.75 -2.56
CA LEU A 120 -3.86 2.21 -3.86
C LEU A 120 -3.95 3.73 -3.98
N ARG A 121 -3.01 4.32 -4.72
CA ARG A 121 -3.05 5.72 -5.17
C ARG A 121 -3.46 5.76 -6.62
N GLU A 122 -4.47 6.55 -6.94
CA GLU A 122 -4.84 6.86 -8.31
C GLU A 122 -4.31 8.25 -8.68
N TYR A 123 -3.57 8.33 -9.76
CA TYR A 123 -3.07 9.57 -10.36
C TYR A 123 -3.88 9.89 -11.60
N PHE A 124 -4.30 11.15 -11.69
CA PHE A 124 -5.09 11.67 -12.81
C PHE A 124 -4.37 12.80 -13.51
#